data_2682c1a1cafa82478b77f13df259b86d
#
_entry.id   2682c1a1cafa82478b77f13df259b86d
#
_cell.length_a   1.000
_cell.length_b   1.000
_cell.length_c   1.000
_cell.angle_alpha   90.00
_cell.angle_beta   90.00
_cell.angle_gamma   90.00
#
_symmetry.space_group_name_H-M   'P 1'
#
loop_
_entity.id
_entity.type
_entity.pdbx_description
1 polymer ?
#
loop_
_entity_poly.entity_id
_entity_poly.type
_entity_poly.pdbx_seq_one_letter_code
_entity_poly.pdbx_strand_id
1 'polypeptide(L)'
;MIINALQWADTEPPTEAAIRRILQAEGLQCYRWANQPGDAYGAHAHSYHKVIYVVSGSIAFGLPHSSQSIGLYPGDRLDLPAGVVHDAVVGPEGVICLEAHRD
;
A
#
# COMPACT_ATOMS: atom_id res chain seq x y z
N MET A 1 6.00 -11.64 -13.08
CA MET A 1 5.54 -10.36 -12.50
C MET A 1 5.92 -10.33 -11.03
N ILE A 2 6.64 -9.29 -10.61
CA ILE A 2 7.20 -9.23 -9.26
C ILE A 2 6.42 -8.24 -8.41
N ILE A 3 5.89 -8.72 -7.29
CA ILE A 3 5.22 -7.91 -6.29
C ILE A 3 6.18 -7.77 -5.11
N ASN A 4 6.52 -6.53 -4.77
CA ASN A 4 7.43 -6.25 -3.68
C ASN A 4 6.69 -5.67 -2.48
N ALA A 5 6.84 -6.32 -1.34
CA ALA A 5 6.40 -5.81 -0.06
C ALA A 5 7.64 -5.55 0.79
N LEU A 6 7.80 -4.32 1.25
CA LEU A 6 8.97 -3.90 2.01
C LEU A 6 8.54 -3.38 3.37
N GLN A 7 9.22 -3.84 4.41
CA GLN A 7 9.01 -3.34 5.76
C GLN A 7 9.79 -2.05 5.98
N TRP A 8 9.26 -1.20 6.88
CA TRP A 8 9.95 0.02 7.27
C TRP A 8 11.28 -0.33 7.95
N ALA A 9 12.36 0.24 7.43
CA ALA A 9 13.70 -0.08 7.91
C ALA A 9 14.50 1.16 8.37
N ASP A 10 13.88 2.33 8.33
CA ASP A 10 14.51 3.56 8.78
C ASP A 10 14.50 3.67 10.31
N THR A 11 15.44 4.42 10.88
CA THR A 11 15.49 4.70 12.31
C THR A 11 14.48 5.75 12.73
N GLU A 12 14.07 6.65 11.81
CA GLU A 12 12.96 7.57 12.07
C GLU A 12 11.63 6.83 12.08
N PRO A 13 10.67 7.25 12.90
CA PRO A 13 9.31 6.71 12.81
C PRO A 13 8.69 6.92 11.42
N PRO A 14 7.83 6.03 10.95
CA PRO A 14 7.20 6.15 9.63
C PRO A 14 6.06 7.17 9.63
N THR A 15 6.40 8.42 9.78
CA THR A 15 5.43 9.51 9.73
C THR A 15 5.01 9.79 8.29
N GLU A 16 3.87 10.44 8.12
CA GLU A 16 3.43 10.86 6.79
C GLU A 16 4.50 11.71 6.10
N ALA A 17 5.12 12.64 6.84
CA ALA A 17 6.15 13.50 6.28
C ALA A 17 7.39 12.72 5.80
N ALA A 18 7.83 11.73 6.59
CA ALA A 18 8.96 10.90 6.20
C ALA A 18 8.66 10.09 4.94
N ILE A 19 7.47 9.51 4.87
CA ILE A 19 7.04 8.71 3.70
C ILE A 19 6.92 9.61 2.47
N ARG A 20 6.37 10.83 2.61
CA ARG A 20 6.27 11.78 1.49
C ARG A 20 7.65 12.14 0.95
N ARG A 21 8.65 12.30 1.81
CA ARG A 21 10.02 12.59 1.36
C ARG A 21 10.58 11.43 0.54
N ILE A 22 10.31 10.19 0.94
CA ILE A 22 10.77 9.01 0.19
C ILE A 22 10.15 9.00 -1.20
N LEU A 23 8.83 9.19 -1.30
CA LEU A 23 8.14 9.19 -2.58
C LEU A 23 8.58 10.33 -3.47
N GLN A 24 8.80 11.52 -2.91
CA GLN A 24 9.31 12.67 -3.66
C GLN A 24 10.71 12.38 -4.21
N ALA A 25 11.56 11.73 -3.42
CA ALA A 25 12.91 11.37 -3.88
C ALA A 25 12.88 10.38 -5.05
N GLU A 26 11.81 9.60 -5.17
CA GLU A 26 11.59 8.69 -6.30
C GLU A 26 10.89 9.37 -7.48
N GLY A 27 10.59 10.67 -7.37
CA GLY A 27 9.92 11.40 -8.42
C GLY A 27 8.42 11.13 -8.50
N LEU A 28 7.82 10.63 -7.42
CA LEU A 28 6.43 10.24 -7.39
C LEU A 28 5.58 11.28 -6.65
N GLN A 29 4.44 11.64 -7.26
CA GLN A 29 3.43 12.42 -6.59
C GLN A 29 2.46 11.48 -5.90
N CYS A 30 2.19 11.71 -4.61
CA CYS A 30 1.30 10.86 -3.86
C CYS A 30 0.06 11.60 -3.41
N TYR A 31 -0.97 10.83 -3.11
CA TYR A 31 -2.18 11.32 -2.48
C TYR A 31 -2.51 10.44 -1.28
N ARG A 32 -3.24 11.03 -0.34
CA ARG A 32 -3.63 10.38 0.91
C ARG A 32 -5.06 9.86 0.80
N TRP A 33 -5.27 8.64 1.28
CA TRP A 33 -6.64 8.10 1.43
C TRP A 33 -6.75 7.33 2.74
N ALA A 34 -7.97 7.19 3.22
CA ALA A 34 -8.26 6.51 4.48
C ALA A 34 -9.54 5.69 4.34
N ASN A 35 -9.62 4.59 5.08
CA ASN A 35 -10.79 3.73 5.13
C ASN A 35 -11.09 3.30 6.56
N GLN A 36 -12.35 2.93 6.77
CA GLN A 36 -12.87 2.50 8.06
C GLN A 36 -12.44 1.06 8.38
N PRO A 37 -12.42 0.71 9.68
CA PRO A 37 -12.15 -0.68 10.08
C PRO A 37 -13.08 -1.65 9.36
N GLY A 38 -12.49 -2.72 8.81
CA GLY A 38 -13.23 -3.78 8.14
C GLY A 38 -13.70 -3.47 6.73
N ASP A 39 -13.46 -2.27 6.21
CA ASP A 39 -13.79 -1.97 4.80
C ASP A 39 -13.08 -2.98 3.90
N ALA A 40 -13.78 -3.42 2.85
CA ALA A 40 -13.27 -4.42 1.94
C ALA A 40 -13.38 -3.95 0.49
N TYR A 41 -12.37 -4.28 -0.29
CA TYR A 41 -12.35 -4.03 -1.74
C TYR A 41 -12.37 -5.38 -2.45
N GLY A 42 -13.31 -5.54 -3.38
CA GLY A 42 -13.40 -6.74 -4.19
C GLY A 42 -12.22 -6.87 -5.16
N ALA A 43 -12.04 -8.06 -5.68
CA ALA A 43 -10.94 -8.35 -6.61
C ALA A 43 -11.03 -7.48 -7.85
N HIS A 44 -9.93 -6.82 -8.19
CA HIS A 44 -9.81 -5.94 -9.36
C HIS A 44 -8.35 -5.79 -9.74
N ALA A 45 -8.12 -5.18 -10.90
CA ALA A 45 -6.78 -4.87 -11.38
C ALA A 45 -6.75 -3.46 -11.95
N HIS A 46 -5.58 -2.87 -12.00
CA HIS A 46 -5.38 -1.53 -12.56
C HIS A 46 -4.45 -1.58 -13.75
N SER A 47 -4.58 -0.59 -14.63
CA SER A 47 -3.71 -0.47 -15.81
C SER A 47 -2.38 0.23 -15.52
N TYR A 48 -2.15 0.62 -14.29
CA TYR A 48 -0.94 1.33 -13.85
C TYR A 48 -0.29 0.60 -12.68
N HIS A 49 0.98 0.91 -12.45
CA HIS A 49 1.73 0.41 -11.30
C HIS A 49 1.39 1.27 -10.08
N LYS A 50 1.09 0.65 -8.94
CA LYS A 50 0.79 1.34 -7.68
C LYS A 50 1.92 1.18 -6.70
N VAL A 51 2.22 2.27 -5.98
CA VAL A 51 3.10 2.25 -4.81
C VAL A 51 2.25 2.70 -3.64
N ILE A 52 2.12 1.85 -2.63
CA ILE A 52 1.27 2.11 -1.46
C ILE A 52 2.11 2.04 -0.20
N TYR A 53 2.01 3.08 0.64
CA TYR A 53 2.57 3.08 1.99
C TYR A 53 1.47 3.19 3.01
N VAL A 54 1.57 2.43 4.09
CA VAL A 54 0.68 2.60 5.25
C VAL A 54 1.29 3.64 6.18
N VAL A 55 0.51 4.65 6.52
CA VAL A 55 0.89 5.68 7.51
C VAL A 55 0.47 5.23 8.90
N SER A 56 -0.80 4.79 9.03
CA SER A 56 -1.32 4.30 10.31
C SER A 56 -2.37 3.23 10.08
N GLY A 57 -2.62 2.43 11.09
CA GLY A 57 -3.55 1.31 10.99
C GLY A 57 -2.96 0.14 10.22
N SER A 58 -3.81 -0.60 9.51
CA SER A 58 -3.36 -1.76 8.75
C SER A 58 -4.32 -2.12 7.63
N ILE A 59 -3.81 -2.84 6.63
CA ILE A 59 -4.60 -3.35 5.51
C ILE A 59 -3.93 -4.63 5.01
N ALA A 60 -4.73 -5.60 4.63
CA ALA A 60 -4.23 -6.84 4.03
C ALA A 60 -4.66 -6.89 2.57
N PHE A 61 -3.69 -7.06 1.68
CA PHE A 61 -3.94 -7.25 0.25
C PHE A 61 -3.92 -8.74 -0.07
N GLY A 62 -4.98 -9.20 -0.72
CA GLY A 62 -5.06 -10.57 -1.20
C GLY A 62 -4.70 -10.66 -2.68
N LEU A 63 -4.03 -11.74 -3.05
CA LEU A 63 -3.67 -12.04 -4.43
C LEU A 63 -4.37 -13.36 -4.80
N PRO A 64 -5.65 -13.28 -5.27
CA PRO A 64 -6.44 -14.50 -5.45
C PRO A 64 -5.82 -15.51 -6.41
N HIS A 65 -5.10 -15.03 -7.43
CA HIS A 65 -4.49 -15.95 -8.42
C HIS A 65 -3.31 -16.75 -7.88
N SER A 66 -2.74 -16.36 -6.74
CA SER A 66 -1.63 -17.09 -6.11
C SER A 66 -1.95 -17.51 -4.68
N SER A 67 -3.16 -17.27 -4.21
CA SER A 67 -3.62 -17.60 -2.86
C SER A 67 -2.73 -16.98 -1.76
N GLN A 68 -2.17 -15.81 -2.04
CA GLN A 68 -1.32 -15.08 -1.09
C GLN A 68 -2.08 -13.93 -0.45
N SER A 69 -1.67 -13.58 0.76
CA SER A 69 -2.16 -12.40 1.47
C SER A 69 -0.97 -11.66 2.06
N ILE A 70 -0.97 -10.34 1.89
CA ILE A 70 0.11 -9.47 2.34
C ILE A 70 -0.45 -8.45 3.31
N GLY A 71 -0.09 -8.54 4.58
CA GLY A 71 -0.47 -7.56 5.59
C GLY A 71 0.51 -6.40 5.59
N LEU A 72 -0.02 -5.18 5.59
CA LEU A 72 0.78 -3.96 5.67
C LEU A 72 0.45 -3.20 6.94
N TYR A 73 1.50 -2.77 7.64
CA TYR A 73 1.46 -2.03 8.89
C TYR A 73 2.20 -0.71 8.72
N PRO A 74 2.17 0.21 9.70
CA PRO A 74 2.78 1.53 9.51
C PRO A 74 4.22 1.47 9.01
N GLY A 75 4.48 2.18 7.91
CA GLY A 75 5.78 2.20 7.23
C GLY A 75 5.96 1.13 6.17
N ASP A 76 5.12 0.12 6.13
CA ASP A 76 5.23 -0.93 5.11
C ASP A 76 4.82 -0.39 3.75
N ARG A 77 5.48 -0.89 2.71
CA ARG A 77 5.28 -0.48 1.32
C ARG A 77 4.92 -1.69 0.46
N LEU A 78 3.97 -1.50 -0.44
CA LEU A 78 3.63 -2.48 -1.45
C LEU A 78 3.79 -1.86 -2.83
N ASP A 79 4.60 -2.49 -3.69
CA ASP A 79 4.69 -2.18 -5.11
C ASP A 79 3.85 -3.20 -5.86
N LEU A 80 2.76 -2.73 -6.46
CA LEU A 80 1.78 -3.58 -7.13
C LEU A 80 1.81 -3.29 -8.63
N PRO A 81 2.36 -4.19 -9.44
CA PRO A 81 2.44 -3.97 -10.89
C PRO A 81 1.08 -3.88 -11.56
N ALA A 82 1.03 -3.21 -12.70
CA ALA A 82 -0.17 -3.16 -13.54
C ALA A 82 -0.65 -4.57 -13.88
N GLY A 83 -1.96 -4.75 -13.91
CA GLY A 83 -2.58 -6.01 -14.32
C GLY A 83 -2.66 -7.08 -13.24
N VAL A 84 -2.11 -6.86 -12.06
CA VAL A 84 -2.21 -7.85 -10.97
C VAL A 84 -3.57 -7.75 -10.30
N VAL A 85 -4.31 -8.86 -10.32
CA VAL A 85 -5.60 -8.95 -9.64
C VAL A 85 -5.36 -9.02 -8.13
N HIS A 86 -6.02 -8.14 -7.40
CA HIS A 86 -5.89 -8.05 -5.96
C HIS A 86 -7.21 -7.64 -5.31
N ASP A 87 -7.36 -8.02 -4.06
CA ASP A 87 -8.43 -7.52 -3.20
C ASP A 87 -7.78 -6.96 -1.92
N ALA A 88 -8.60 -6.42 -1.02
CA ALA A 88 -8.06 -5.87 0.21
C ALA A 88 -9.12 -5.85 1.31
N VAL A 89 -8.65 -5.94 2.55
CA VAL A 89 -9.49 -5.74 3.72
C VAL A 89 -8.74 -4.89 4.73
N VAL A 90 -9.42 -3.87 5.24
CA VAL A 90 -8.86 -2.92 6.22
C VAL A 90 -8.91 -3.55 7.60
N GLY A 91 -7.84 -3.34 8.37
CA GLY A 91 -7.72 -3.90 9.71
C GLY A 91 -8.62 -3.23 10.75
N PRO A 92 -8.54 -3.70 12.01
CA PRO A 92 -9.50 -3.29 13.06
C PRO A 92 -9.40 -1.84 13.51
N GLU A 93 -8.33 -1.15 13.15
CA GLU A 93 -8.13 0.25 13.51
C GLU A 93 -8.28 1.20 12.33
N GLY A 94 -8.77 0.70 11.19
CA GLY A 94 -8.80 1.47 9.97
C GLY A 94 -7.42 1.54 9.32
N VAL A 95 -7.28 2.37 8.30
CA VAL A 95 -6.01 2.57 7.63
C VAL A 95 -5.93 3.98 7.04
N ILE A 96 -4.74 4.57 7.10
CA ILE A 96 -4.39 5.77 6.37
C ILE A 96 -3.20 5.41 5.49
N CYS A 97 -3.31 5.69 4.20
CA CYS A 97 -2.28 5.35 3.21
C CYS A 97 -1.86 6.57 2.40
N LEU A 98 -0.64 6.50 1.91
CA LEU A 98 -0.16 7.36 0.81
C LEU A 98 0.04 6.47 -0.39
N GLU A 99 -0.47 6.90 -1.52
CA GLU A 99 -0.42 6.11 -2.76
C GLU A 99 0.10 6.97 -3.90
N ALA A 100 0.92 6.37 -4.74
CA ALA A 100 1.40 6.99 -5.97
C ALA A 100 1.26 6.01 -7.12
N HIS A 101 1.16 6.53 -8.33
CA HIS A 101 1.05 5.73 -9.53
C HIS A 101 2.28 5.94 -10.40
N ARG A 102 2.73 4.86 -11.01
CA ARG A 102 3.82 4.83 -11.98
C ARG A 102 3.30 4.34 -13.31
N ASP A 103 3.78 4.92 -14.36
CA ASP A 103 3.43 4.46 -15.70
C ASP A 103 4.18 3.20 -16.11
#